data_0fc9ce076f5bb4e81d859fb8c35af977
#
_entry.id   0fc9ce076f5bb4e81d859fb8c35af977
#
_cell.length_a   1.000
_cell.length_b   1.000
_cell.length_c   1.000
_cell.angle_alpha   90.00
_cell.angle_beta   90.00
_cell.angle_gamma   90.00
#
_symmetry.space_group_name_H-M   'P 1'
#
loop_
_entity.id
_entity.type
_entity.pdbx_description
1 polymer ?
#
loop_
_entity_poly.entity_id
_entity_poly.type
_entity_poly.pdbx_seq_one_letter_code
_entity_poly.pdbx_strand_id
1 'polypeptide(L)'
;MLMIIDKLNYIYNPGNAYEKHALKDINLVINEGDFIGLIGHTGSGKSTLTQHLNGLLRATSGSIYYRGQDIYADNYNMKELRSKVGLVFQYPEHQLFETTVYKDVSFGPRNLGLEPLEVDLRTYEAIKMVGLSDEILDVSPFELSGGQKRRVAIAGVLAMKPELLILDEPTAGLDPKGRDEILEQIAKLHRQNHITIILVSHSMEDIAK
;
A
#
# COMPACT_ATOMS: atom_id res chain seq x y z
N MET A 1 0.63 -1.40 19.51
CA MET A 1 1.62 -0.92 18.51
C MET A 1 1.70 -1.94 17.39
N LEU A 2 1.52 -1.52 16.15
CA LEU A 2 1.59 -2.37 14.97
C LEU A 2 3.02 -2.43 14.43
N MET A 3 3.67 -1.26 14.29
CA MET A 3 5.02 -1.16 13.75
C MET A 3 5.84 -0.09 14.48
N ILE A 4 7.13 -0.35 14.67
CA ILE A 4 8.09 0.59 15.25
C ILE A 4 9.28 0.69 14.31
N ILE A 5 9.66 1.90 13.98
CA ILE A 5 10.86 2.25 13.22
C ILE A 5 11.82 2.92 14.19
N ASP A 6 13.01 2.37 14.33
CA ASP A 6 14.05 2.86 15.26
C ASP A 6 15.33 3.19 14.51
N LYS A 7 15.70 4.48 14.50
CA LYS A 7 16.92 5.03 13.91
C LYS A 7 17.20 4.53 12.49
N LEU A 8 16.15 4.45 11.67
CA LEU A 8 16.26 3.91 10.32
C LEU A 8 17.06 4.85 9.42
N ASN A 9 18.11 4.32 8.82
CA ASN A 9 18.93 5.01 7.83
C ASN A 9 18.98 4.23 6.53
N TYR A 10 18.96 4.95 5.41
CA TYR A 10 19.12 4.33 4.11
C TYR A 10 19.92 5.19 3.15
N ILE A 11 20.96 4.60 2.56
CA ILE A 11 21.86 5.22 1.61
C ILE A 11 21.76 4.46 0.28
N TYR A 12 21.37 5.16 -0.78
CA TYR A 12 21.46 4.64 -2.14
C TYR A 12 22.91 4.68 -2.62
N ASN A 13 23.37 3.63 -3.30
CA ASN A 13 24.68 3.53 -3.93
C ASN A 13 25.84 3.92 -2.99
N PRO A 14 25.97 3.29 -1.81
CA PRO A 14 26.99 3.66 -0.86
C PRO A 14 28.41 3.50 -1.44
N GLY A 15 29.29 4.48 -1.18
CA GLY A 15 30.69 4.45 -1.59
C GLY A 15 30.97 4.82 -3.04
N ASN A 16 30.00 5.35 -3.79
CA ASN A 16 30.22 5.83 -5.15
C ASN A 16 29.77 7.29 -5.38
N ALA A 17 30.06 7.84 -6.57
CA ALA A 17 29.76 9.25 -6.91
C ALA A 17 28.26 9.60 -6.90
N TYR A 18 27.36 8.61 -6.89
CA TYR A 18 25.90 8.77 -6.85
C TYR A 18 25.33 8.43 -5.49
N GLU A 19 26.14 8.42 -4.46
CA GLU A 19 25.68 8.18 -3.07
C GLU A 19 24.65 9.21 -2.65
N LYS A 20 23.51 8.73 -2.15
CA LYS A 20 22.45 9.59 -1.64
C LYS A 20 21.90 9.03 -0.33
N HIS A 21 22.06 9.77 0.76
CA HIS A 21 21.45 9.45 2.05
C HIS A 21 19.98 9.87 2.02
N ALA A 22 19.08 8.92 1.77
CA ALA A 22 17.66 9.17 1.55
C ALA A 22 16.85 9.19 2.85
N LEU A 23 17.18 8.33 3.82
CA LEU A 23 16.57 8.32 5.15
C LEU A 23 17.63 8.53 6.20
N LYS A 24 17.38 9.46 7.14
CA LYS A 24 18.33 9.86 8.17
C LYS A 24 17.69 9.77 9.55
N ASP A 25 18.09 8.78 10.35
CA ASP A 25 17.68 8.59 11.74
C ASP A 25 16.15 8.68 11.96
N ILE A 26 15.40 7.98 11.09
CA ILE A 26 13.94 8.03 11.12
C ILE A 26 13.43 7.20 12.30
N ASN A 27 12.62 7.84 13.13
CA ASN A 27 11.93 7.24 14.27
C ASN A 27 10.44 7.45 14.12
N LEU A 28 9.65 6.36 14.14
CA LEU A 28 8.20 6.41 13.98
C LEU A 28 7.55 5.23 14.69
N VAL A 29 6.42 5.49 15.35
CA VAL A 29 5.55 4.46 15.93
C VAL A 29 4.21 4.51 15.22
N ILE A 30 3.74 3.35 14.77
CA ILE A 30 2.45 3.17 14.10
C ILE A 30 1.61 2.25 14.99
N ASN A 31 0.44 2.72 15.41
CA ASN A 31 -0.51 1.90 16.17
C ASN A 31 -1.57 1.31 15.24
N GLU A 32 -2.24 0.27 15.72
CA GLU A 32 -3.39 -0.29 15.02
C GLU A 32 -4.51 0.77 14.95
N GLY A 33 -5.10 0.93 13.76
CA GLY A 33 -6.16 1.90 13.52
C GLY A 33 -5.69 3.34 13.32
N ASP A 34 -4.37 3.63 13.29
CA ASP A 34 -3.89 4.97 12.97
C ASP A 34 -4.19 5.34 11.51
N PHE A 35 -4.49 6.63 11.27
CA PHE A 35 -4.47 7.24 9.94
C PHE A 35 -3.33 8.27 9.90
N ILE A 36 -2.28 7.96 9.16
CA ILE A 36 -1.05 8.75 9.12
C ILE A 36 -0.91 9.41 7.75
N GLY A 37 -0.82 10.74 7.72
CA GLY A 37 -0.44 11.51 6.53
C GLY A 37 1.07 11.69 6.44
N LEU A 38 1.70 11.18 5.40
CA LEU A 38 3.12 11.40 5.11
C LEU A 38 3.28 12.45 4.02
N ILE A 39 3.69 13.66 4.41
CA ILE A 39 3.75 14.83 3.53
C ILE A 39 5.20 15.26 3.31
N GLY A 40 5.48 15.76 2.11
CA GLY A 40 6.79 16.31 1.77
C GLY A 40 6.96 16.46 0.26
N HIS A 41 7.96 17.24 -0.17
CA HIS A 41 8.27 17.43 -1.58
C HIS A 41 8.79 16.15 -2.24
N THR A 42 8.75 16.11 -3.57
CA THR A 42 9.34 15.00 -4.35
C THR A 42 10.84 14.85 -4.02
N GLY A 43 11.27 13.62 -3.81
CA GLY A 43 12.67 13.32 -3.44
C GLY A 43 13.00 13.48 -1.95
N SER A 44 12.02 13.74 -1.06
CA SER A 44 12.22 13.81 0.39
C SER A 44 12.34 12.46 1.10
N GLY A 45 12.26 11.35 0.37
CA GLY A 45 12.42 10.00 0.93
C GLY A 45 11.12 9.28 1.30
N LYS A 46 9.93 9.84 1.01
CA LYS A 46 8.63 9.23 1.34
C LYS A 46 8.48 7.82 0.77
N SER A 47 8.61 7.66 -0.54
CA SER A 47 8.50 6.35 -1.21
C SER A 47 9.62 5.39 -0.79
N THR A 48 10.80 5.91 -0.43
CA THR A 48 11.86 5.10 0.15
C THR A 48 11.43 4.55 1.52
N LEU A 49 10.83 5.39 2.37
CA LEU A 49 10.32 4.95 3.67
C LEU A 49 9.22 3.89 3.51
N THR A 50 8.22 4.14 2.65
CA THR A 50 7.11 3.19 2.45
C THR A 50 7.59 1.82 1.96
N GLN A 51 8.61 1.77 1.10
CA GLN A 51 9.22 0.53 0.63
C GLN A 51 10.00 -0.22 1.73
N HIS A 52 10.52 0.47 2.74
CA HIS A 52 11.11 -0.18 3.92
C HIS A 52 10.03 -0.80 4.80
N LEU A 53 8.90 -0.10 5.01
CA LEU A 53 7.80 -0.61 5.83
C LEU A 53 7.20 -1.91 5.27
N ASN A 54 7.18 -2.07 3.96
CA ASN A 54 6.73 -3.30 3.28
C ASN A 54 7.86 -4.34 3.08
N GLY A 55 9.09 -4.04 3.49
CA GLY A 55 10.24 -4.93 3.35
C GLY A 55 10.74 -5.12 1.91
N LEU A 56 10.42 -4.18 1.00
CA LEU A 56 10.99 -4.16 -0.37
C LEU A 56 12.43 -3.64 -0.38
N LEU A 57 12.76 -2.74 0.55
CA LEU A 57 14.13 -2.27 0.77
C LEU A 57 14.60 -2.71 2.16
N ARG A 58 15.90 -2.96 2.27
CA ARG A 58 16.56 -3.24 3.55
C ARG A 58 17.35 -2.01 3.98
N ALA A 59 17.21 -1.62 5.24
CA ALA A 59 17.92 -0.47 5.81
C ALA A 59 19.44 -0.64 5.76
N THR A 60 20.15 0.48 5.62
CA THR A 60 21.62 0.52 5.81
C THR A 60 21.98 0.38 7.27
N SER A 61 21.18 0.97 8.17
CA SER A 61 21.25 0.79 9.62
C SER A 61 19.93 1.15 10.29
N GLY A 62 19.76 0.79 11.56
CA GLY A 62 18.50 0.89 12.29
C GLY A 62 17.64 -0.34 12.09
N SER A 63 16.48 -0.36 12.72
CA SER A 63 15.57 -1.53 12.74
C SER A 63 14.13 -1.14 12.50
N ILE A 64 13.37 -2.10 11.96
CA ILE A 64 11.91 -2.03 11.88
C ILE A 64 11.35 -3.25 12.60
N TYR A 65 10.44 -3.01 13.52
CA TYR A 65 9.74 -4.06 14.26
C TYR A 65 8.28 -4.09 13.82
N TYR A 66 7.82 -5.24 13.36
CA TYR A 66 6.40 -5.49 13.08
C TYR A 66 5.86 -6.43 14.15
N ARG A 67 4.83 -6.01 14.91
CA ARG A 67 4.29 -6.74 16.07
C ARG A 67 5.38 -7.21 17.04
N GLY A 68 6.39 -6.37 17.26
CA GLY A 68 7.51 -6.64 18.17
C GLY A 68 8.61 -7.54 17.62
N GLN A 69 8.51 -8.02 16.39
CA GLN A 69 9.56 -8.82 15.74
C GLN A 69 10.37 -7.97 14.77
N ASP A 70 11.69 -8.04 14.83
CA ASP A 70 12.59 -7.37 13.90
C ASP A 70 12.45 -8.00 12.51
N ILE A 71 12.00 -7.20 11.52
CA ILE A 71 11.82 -7.68 10.14
C ILE A 71 13.14 -8.01 9.43
N TYR A 72 14.27 -7.60 10.00
CA TYR A 72 15.61 -7.88 9.45
C TYR A 72 16.29 -9.10 10.08
N ALA A 73 15.63 -9.76 11.04
CA ALA A 73 16.12 -11.02 11.61
C ALA A 73 16.23 -12.12 10.53
N ASP A 74 17.25 -12.98 10.64
CA ASP A 74 17.57 -13.98 9.60
C ASP A 74 16.43 -14.94 9.26
N ASN A 75 15.56 -15.26 10.21
CA ASN A 75 14.43 -16.18 10.03
C ASN A 75 13.07 -15.48 9.86
N TYR A 76 13.06 -14.18 9.61
CA TYR A 76 11.81 -13.45 9.49
C TYR A 76 11.08 -13.77 8.19
N ASN A 77 9.77 -14.02 8.28
CA ASN A 77 8.94 -14.36 7.11
C ASN A 77 8.50 -13.11 6.34
N MET A 78 9.31 -12.68 5.37
CA MET A 78 9.01 -11.54 4.52
C MET A 78 7.73 -11.70 3.67
N LYS A 79 7.35 -12.94 3.32
CA LYS A 79 6.09 -13.19 2.59
C LYS A 79 4.89 -12.84 3.46
N GLU A 80 4.95 -13.20 4.73
CA GLU A 80 3.92 -12.86 5.72
C GLU A 80 3.84 -11.34 5.93
N LEU A 81 4.97 -10.65 6.12
CA LEU A 81 4.99 -9.20 6.23
C LEU A 81 4.27 -8.53 5.06
N ARG A 82 4.62 -8.92 3.82
CA ARG A 82 4.05 -8.34 2.60
C ARG A 82 2.57 -8.64 2.41
N SER A 83 2.05 -9.70 3.03
CA SER A 83 0.61 -9.97 3.06
C SER A 83 -0.13 -9.08 4.06
N LYS A 84 0.56 -8.66 5.14
CA LYS A 84 0.00 -7.85 6.23
C LYS A 84 0.23 -6.34 6.04
N VAL A 85 1.27 -5.97 5.32
CA VAL A 85 1.60 -4.58 4.97
C VAL A 85 1.42 -4.40 3.47
N GLY A 86 0.21 -4.02 3.07
CA GLY A 86 -0.13 -3.75 1.67
C GLY A 86 0.45 -2.41 1.21
N LEU A 87 1.05 -2.40 0.03
CA LEU A 87 1.59 -1.20 -0.60
C LEU A 87 0.98 -0.99 -1.98
N VAL A 88 0.31 0.14 -2.14
CA VAL A 88 -0.20 0.64 -3.42
C VAL A 88 0.75 1.73 -3.91
N PHE A 89 1.43 1.50 -5.01
CA PHE A 89 2.38 2.45 -5.59
C PHE A 89 1.69 3.60 -6.32
N GLN A 90 2.44 4.64 -6.62
CA GLN A 90 2.01 5.72 -7.51
C GLN A 90 1.60 5.15 -8.89
N TYR A 91 0.49 5.62 -9.45
CA TYR A 91 -0.14 5.08 -10.68
C TYR A 91 -0.44 3.58 -10.58
N PRO A 92 -1.25 3.14 -9.60
CA PRO A 92 -1.48 1.73 -9.34
C PRO A 92 -2.16 1.00 -10.50
N GLU A 93 -2.85 1.73 -11.39
CA GLU A 93 -3.44 1.22 -12.63
C GLU A 93 -2.42 0.60 -13.61
N HIS A 94 -1.14 0.94 -13.49
CA HIS A 94 -0.07 0.32 -14.30
C HIS A 94 0.35 -1.05 -13.77
N GLN A 95 -0.15 -1.46 -12.61
CA GLN A 95 0.16 -2.75 -11.99
C GLN A 95 -0.81 -3.86 -12.43
N LEU A 96 -1.89 -3.51 -13.15
CA LEU A 96 -2.86 -4.46 -13.66
C LEU A 96 -2.28 -5.21 -14.86
N PHE A 97 -2.34 -6.55 -14.83
CA PHE A 97 -1.68 -7.40 -15.83
C PHE A 97 -2.50 -8.61 -16.26
N GLU A 98 -3.55 -8.95 -15.53
CA GLU A 98 -4.37 -10.11 -15.79
C GLU A 98 -5.45 -9.85 -16.86
N THR A 99 -6.04 -10.92 -17.37
CA THR A 99 -7.04 -10.85 -18.45
C THR A 99 -8.41 -10.38 -17.96
N THR A 100 -8.72 -10.55 -16.67
CA THR A 100 -9.98 -10.10 -16.06
C THR A 100 -9.72 -9.46 -14.71
N VAL A 101 -10.62 -8.56 -14.29
CA VAL A 101 -10.59 -7.94 -12.96
C VAL A 101 -10.57 -9.00 -11.85
N TYR A 102 -11.40 -10.05 -11.97
CA TYR A 102 -11.40 -11.14 -11.00
C TYR A 102 -10.01 -11.76 -10.83
N LYS A 103 -9.31 -12.04 -11.93
CA LYS A 103 -7.98 -12.66 -11.88
C LYS A 103 -6.94 -11.74 -11.25
N ASP A 104 -6.98 -10.44 -11.55
CA ASP A 104 -6.10 -9.43 -10.96
C ASP A 104 -6.32 -9.32 -9.46
N VAL A 105 -7.56 -9.14 -9.00
CA VAL A 105 -7.87 -8.97 -7.58
C VAL A 105 -7.62 -10.26 -6.79
N SER A 106 -7.94 -11.43 -7.37
CA SER A 106 -7.71 -12.74 -6.73
C SER A 106 -6.25 -13.20 -6.72
N PHE A 107 -5.36 -12.52 -7.44
CA PHE A 107 -3.96 -12.92 -7.57
C PHE A 107 -3.25 -13.01 -6.21
N GLY A 108 -3.39 -11.97 -5.38
CA GLY A 108 -2.82 -11.95 -4.02
C GLY A 108 -3.32 -13.11 -3.15
N PRO A 109 -4.63 -13.26 -2.94
CA PRO A 109 -5.23 -14.36 -2.20
C PRO A 109 -4.80 -15.75 -2.68
N ARG A 110 -4.75 -15.98 -4.01
CA ARG A 110 -4.25 -17.25 -4.57
C ARG A 110 -2.79 -17.52 -4.22
N ASN A 111 -1.93 -16.49 -4.29
CA ASN A 111 -0.51 -16.60 -3.94
C ASN A 111 -0.28 -16.82 -2.45
N LEU A 112 -1.24 -16.48 -1.60
CA LEU A 112 -1.22 -16.82 -0.18
C LEU A 112 -1.56 -18.31 0.06
N GLY A 113 -2.04 -19.03 -0.95
CA GLY A 113 -2.42 -20.43 -0.85
C GLY A 113 -3.76 -20.65 -0.15
N LEU A 114 -4.67 -19.67 -0.25
CA LEU A 114 -6.00 -19.78 0.34
C LEU A 114 -6.88 -20.76 -0.45
N GLU A 115 -7.85 -21.36 0.23
CA GLU A 115 -8.86 -22.20 -0.39
C GLU A 115 -9.71 -21.41 -1.40
N PRO A 116 -10.18 -22.04 -2.50
CA PRO A 116 -10.90 -21.35 -3.57
C PRO A 116 -12.08 -20.49 -3.08
N LEU A 117 -12.88 -21.01 -2.15
CA LEU A 117 -14.01 -20.27 -1.58
C LEU A 117 -13.57 -18.98 -0.85
N GLU A 118 -12.48 -19.04 -0.11
CA GLU A 118 -11.94 -17.85 0.59
C GLU A 118 -11.35 -16.85 -0.42
N VAL A 119 -10.73 -17.33 -1.50
CA VAL A 119 -10.25 -16.47 -2.60
C VAL A 119 -11.42 -15.70 -3.21
N ASP A 120 -12.52 -16.39 -3.54
CA ASP A 120 -13.72 -15.78 -4.08
C ASP A 120 -14.29 -14.73 -3.13
N LEU A 121 -14.50 -15.12 -1.87
CA LEU A 121 -15.07 -14.23 -0.85
C LEU A 121 -14.26 -12.94 -0.73
N ARG A 122 -12.94 -13.04 -0.58
CA ARG A 122 -12.05 -11.88 -0.46
C ARG A 122 -12.05 -11.01 -1.71
N THR A 123 -12.13 -11.61 -2.89
CA THR A 123 -12.20 -10.89 -4.16
C THR A 123 -13.47 -10.05 -4.25
N TYR A 124 -14.63 -10.66 -3.98
CA TYR A 124 -15.91 -9.95 -3.97
C TYR A 124 -15.97 -8.85 -2.88
N GLU A 125 -15.50 -9.15 -1.67
CA GLU A 125 -15.43 -8.15 -0.59
C GLU A 125 -14.56 -6.96 -0.98
N ALA A 126 -13.38 -7.19 -1.55
CA ALA A 126 -12.45 -6.13 -1.94
C ALA A 126 -13.03 -5.22 -3.05
N ILE A 127 -13.71 -5.78 -4.05
CA ILE A 127 -14.39 -5.01 -5.09
C ILE A 127 -15.47 -4.11 -4.50
N LYS A 128 -16.27 -4.62 -3.57
CA LYS A 128 -17.29 -3.82 -2.86
C LYS A 128 -16.67 -2.73 -1.99
N MET A 129 -15.57 -3.03 -1.30
CA MET A 129 -14.84 -2.07 -0.46
C MET A 129 -14.38 -0.84 -1.25
N VAL A 130 -14.01 -1.00 -2.52
CA VAL A 130 -13.61 0.12 -3.39
C VAL A 130 -14.78 0.74 -4.17
N GLY A 131 -16.01 0.35 -3.87
CA GLY A 131 -17.22 0.92 -4.46
C GLY A 131 -17.44 0.55 -5.92
N LEU A 132 -17.02 -0.64 -6.33
CA LEU A 132 -17.25 -1.18 -7.67
C LEU A 132 -18.32 -2.29 -7.64
N SER A 133 -19.06 -2.44 -8.76
CA SER A 133 -20.03 -3.51 -8.95
C SER A 133 -19.33 -4.83 -9.29
N ASP A 134 -19.92 -5.95 -8.87
CA ASP A 134 -19.46 -7.30 -9.22
C ASP A 134 -19.49 -7.56 -10.73
N GLU A 135 -20.30 -6.80 -11.48
CA GLU A 135 -20.43 -6.92 -12.95
C GLU A 135 -19.11 -6.70 -13.71
N ILE A 136 -18.13 -6.01 -13.07
CA ILE A 136 -16.85 -5.76 -13.73
C ILE A 136 -15.86 -6.93 -13.61
N LEU A 137 -16.17 -7.96 -12.80
CA LEU A 137 -15.23 -9.02 -12.48
C LEU A 137 -14.75 -9.81 -13.72
N ASP A 138 -15.64 -9.99 -14.70
CA ASP A 138 -15.34 -10.70 -15.95
C ASP A 138 -14.81 -9.77 -17.04
N VAL A 139 -14.79 -8.46 -16.81
CA VAL A 139 -14.29 -7.44 -17.75
C VAL A 139 -12.76 -7.40 -17.71
N SER A 140 -12.14 -7.10 -18.86
CA SER A 140 -10.69 -6.85 -18.91
C SER A 140 -10.35 -5.56 -18.18
N PRO A 141 -9.34 -5.56 -17.27
CA PRO A 141 -8.89 -4.34 -16.60
C PRO A 141 -8.55 -3.21 -17.60
N PHE A 142 -8.11 -3.57 -18.81
CA PHE A 142 -7.67 -2.60 -19.83
C PHE A 142 -8.84 -1.83 -20.46
N GLU A 143 -10.08 -2.35 -20.36
CA GLU A 143 -11.29 -1.72 -20.86
C GLU A 143 -11.90 -0.71 -19.86
N LEU A 144 -11.45 -0.70 -18.63
CA LEU A 144 -11.95 0.15 -17.56
C LEU A 144 -11.46 1.61 -17.69
N SER A 145 -12.22 2.56 -17.16
CA SER A 145 -11.77 3.94 -16.98
C SER A 145 -10.55 4.01 -16.03
N GLY A 146 -9.75 5.07 -16.11
CA GLY A 146 -8.58 5.24 -15.24
C GLY A 146 -8.92 5.17 -13.74
N GLY A 147 -10.04 5.79 -13.32
CA GLY A 147 -10.49 5.72 -11.94
C GLY A 147 -10.95 4.32 -11.51
N GLN A 148 -11.59 3.55 -12.42
CA GLN A 148 -11.94 2.16 -12.14
C GLN A 148 -10.70 1.28 -12.05
N LYS A 149 -9.74 1.42 -12.98
CA LYS A 149 -8.45 0.70 -12.94
C LYS A 149 -7.74 0.90 -11.61
N ARG A 150 -7.67 2.15 -11.15
CA ARG A 150 -7.06 2.50 -9.86
C ARG A 150 -7.76 1.84 -8.69
N ARG A 151 -9.08 1.84 -8.66
CA ARG A 151 -9.86 1.15 -7.64
C ARG A 151 -9.67 -0.36 -7.67
N VAL A 152 -9.58 -0.97 -8.86
CA VAL A 152 -9.26 -2.40 -9.02
C VAL A 152 -7.87 -2.73 -8.45
N ALA A 153 -6.87 -1.91 -8.73
CA ALA A 153 -5.52 -2.12 -8.19
C ALA A 153 -5.49 -2.02 -6.65
N ILE A 154 -6.22 -1.07 -6.06
CA ILE A 154 -6.39 -0.97 -4.61
C ILE A 154 -7.12 -2.22 -4.07
N ALA A 155 -8.16 -2.69 -4.75
CA ALA A 155 -8.89 -3.91 -4.38
C ALA A 155 -7.98 -5.14 -4.35
N GLY A 156 -7.06 -5.28 -5.31
CA GLY A 156 -6.07 -6.36 -5.34
C GLY A 156 -5.19 -6.42 -4.08
N VAL A 157 -4.83 -5.25 -3.53
CA VAL A 157 -4.09 -5.18 -2.27
C VAL A 157 -5.01 -5.48 -1.07
N LEU A 158 -6.23 -4.93 -1.05
CA LEU A 158 -7.22 -5.14 0.01
C LEU A 158 -7.67 -6.60 0.13
N ALA A 159 -7.73 -7.33 -0.98
CA ALA A 159 -8.10 -8.75 -1.00
C ALA A 159 -7.15 -9.63 -0.17
N MET A 160 -5.92 -9.19 0.06
CA MET A 160 -4.99 -9.86 0.98
C MET A 160 -5.34 -9.64 2.46
N LYS A 161 -6.30 -8.76 2.78
CA LYS A 161 -6.69 -8.33 4.14
C LYS A 161 -5.49 -7.81 4.95
N PRO A 162 -4.83 -6.74 4.46
CA PRO A 162 -3.68 -6.15 5.14
C PRO A 162 -4.09 -5.49 6.46
N GLU A 163 -3.18 -5.50 7.44
CA GLU A 163 -3.33 -4.79 8.72
C GLU A 163 -2.86 -3.32 8.61
N LEU A 164 -1.93 -3.06 7.69
CA LEU A 164 -1.44 -1.73 7.31
C LEU A 164 -1.56 -1.57 5.80
N LEU A 165 -2.29 -0.55 5.35
CA LEU A 165 -2.38 -0.16 3.95
C LEU A 165 -1.59 1.12 3.73
N ILE A 166 -0.60 1.05 2.86
CA ILE A 166 0.22 2.18 2.45
C ILE A 166 -0.21 2.58 1.03
N LEU A 167 -0.57 3.85 0.85
CA LEU A 167 -1.02 4.41 -0.42
C LEU A 167 -0.03 5.51 -0.83
N ASP A 168 0.82 5.24 -1.81
CA ASP A 168 1.82 6.20 -2.28
C ASP A 168 1.26 7.04 -3.42
N GLU A 169 0.90 8.30 -3.11
CA GLU A 169 0.30 9.28 -4.03
C GLU A 169 -0.90 8.74 -4.83
N PRO A 170 -1.94 8.17 -4.18
CA PRO A 170 -3.03 7.47 -4.86
C PRO A 170 -3.91 8.38 -5.72
N THR A 171 -3.78 9.70 -5.57
CA THR A 171 -4.52 10.74 -6.32
C THR A 171 -3.75 11.34 -7.48
N ALA A 172 -2.49 10.93 -7.68
CA ALA A 172 -1.63 11.48 -8.72
C ALA A 172 -2.25 11.33 -10.13
N GLY A 173 -2.27 12.44 -10.89
CA GLY A 173 -2.78 12.43 -12.26
C GLY A 173 -4.30 12.37 -12.42
N LEU A 174 -5.08 12.40 -11.33
CA LEU A 174 -6.53 12.48 -11.38
C LEU A 174 -7.01 13.93 -11.50
N ASP A 175 -8.15 14.09 -12.13
CA ASP A 175 -8.92 15.34 -12.09
C ASP A 175 -9.47 15.59 -10.64
N PRO A 176 -9.92 16.81 -10.31
CA PRO A 176 -10.39 17.12 -8.96
C PRO A 176 -11.49 16.20 -8.45
N LYS A 177 -12.42 15.80 -9.31
CA LYS A 177 -13.54 14.93 -8.95
C LYS A 177 -13.04 13.51 -8.63
N GLY A 178 -12.22 12.93 -9.50
CA GLY A 178 -11.64 11.60 -9.27
C GLY A 178 -10.74 11.55 -8.04
N ARG A 179 -10.00 12.65 -7.76
CA ARG A 179 -9.23 12.82 -6.54
C ARG A 179 -10.11 12.74 -5.29
N ASP A 180 -11.21 13.51 -5.26
CA ASP A 180 -12.14 13.54 -4.14
C ASP A 180 -12.80 12.18 -3.92
N GLU A 181 -13.22 11.50 -4.99
CA GLU A 181 -13.80 10.16 -4.92
C GLU A 181 -12.84 9.13 -4.31
N ILE A 182 -11.56 9.14 -4.68
CA ILE A 182 -10.55 8.23 -4.11
C ILE A 182 -10.27 8.54 -2.64
N LEU A 183 -10.11 9.82 -2.27
CA LEU A 183 -9.87 10.22 -0.87
C LEU A 183 -11.06 9.86 0.03
N GLU A 184 -12.30 10.10 -0.43
CA GLU A 184 -13.50 9.69 0.31
C GLU A 184 -13.56 8.18 0.49
N GLN A 185 -13.20 7.41 -0.55
CA GLN A 185 -13.15 5.95 -0.48
C GLN A 185 -12.09 5.46 0.54
N ILE A 186 -10.90 6.08 0.57
CA ILE A 186 -9.85 5.76 1.54
C ILE A 186 -10.30 6.08 2.96
N ALA A 187 -10.91 7.26 3.18
CA ALA A 187 -11.46 7.63 4.48
C ALA A 187 -12.58 6.68 4.94
N LYS A 188 -13.41 6.21 4.02
CA LYS A 188 -14.46 5.23 4.29
C LYS A 188 -13.86 3.87 4.68
N LEU A 189 -12.83 3.41 3.96
CA LEU A 189 -12.10 2.17 4.29
C LEU A 189 -11.56 2.21 5.71
N HIS A 190 -10.90 3.31 6.10
CA HIS A 190 -10.39 3.49 7.45
C HIS A 190 -11.51 3.44 8.50
N ARG A 191 -12.57 4.25 8.33
CA ARG A 191 -13.66 4.35 9.32
C ARG A 191 -14.46 3.06 9.49
N GLN A 192 -14.71 2.32 8.41
CA GLN A 192 -15.58 1.13 8.43
C GLN A 192 -14.83 -0.15 8.78
N ASN A 193 -13.58 -0.27 8.37
CA ASN A 193 -12.82 -1.52 8.52
C ASN A 193 -11.70 -1.41 9.57
N HIS A 194 -11.50 -0.24 10.17
CA HIS A 194 -10.44 0.02 11.15
C HIS A 194 -9.03 -0.36 10.65
N ILE A 195 -8.81 -0.31 9.34
CA ILE A 195 -7.50 -0.59 8.74
C ILE A 195 -6.56 0.56 9.09
N THR A 196 -5.34 0.24 9.54
CA THR A 196 -4.27 1.24 9.68
C THR A 196 -3.87 1.74 8.30
N ILE A 197 -3.83 3.06 8.10
CA ILE A 197 -3.52 3.66 6.79
C ILE A 197 -2.35 4.63 6.90
N ILE A 198 -1.42 4.53 5.94
CA ILE A 198 -0.45 5.58 5.64
C ILE A 198 -0.79 6.15 4.26
N LEU A 199 -1.19 7.40 4.23
CA LEU A 199 -1.46 8.14 3.00
C LEU A 199 -0.29 9.07 2.69
N VAL A 200 0.43 8.78 1.61
CA VAL A 200 1.51 9.63 1.12
C VAL A 200 0.96 10.63 0.11
N SER A 201 1.21 11.89 0.33
CA SER A 201 0.83 12.95 -0.60
C SER A 201 1.84 14.11 -0.58
N HIS A 202 1.92 14.84 -1.67
CA HIS A 202 2.59 16.15 -1.72
C HIS A 202 1.64 17.32 -1.41
N SER A 203 0.34 17.03 -1.26
CA SER A 203 -0.72 18.02 -0.96
C SER A 203 -1.23 17.88 0.47
N MET A 204 -1.22 18.98 1.21
CA MET A 204 -1.85 19.06 2.54
C MET A 204 -3.36 18.84 2.48
N GLU A 205 -4.00 19.25 1.39
CA GLU A 205 -5.45 19.13 1.20
C GLU A 205 -5.91 17.67 1.14
N ASP A 206 -5.06 16.75 0.61
CA ASP A 206 -5.38 15.31 0.57
C ASP A 206 -5.46 14.70 1.96
N ILE A 207 -4.65 15.20 2.89
CA ILE A 207 -4.58 14.65 4.26
C ILE A 207 -5.65 15.27 5.15
N ALA A 208 -6.12 16.50 4.84
CA ALA A 208 -7.10 17.23 5.63
C ALA A 208 -8.56 16.77 5.40
N LYS A 209 -8.82 15.95 4.37
CA LYS A 209 -10.13 15.36 4.04
C LYS A 209 -10.33 14.02 4.72
#